data_e2900d62e8ade28a2444c0bbd981d4f4
#
_entry.id   e2900d62e8ade28a2444c0bbd981d4f4
#
_cell.length_a   1.000
_cell.length_b   1.000
_cell.length_c   1.000
_cell.angle_alpha   90.00
_cell.angle_beta   90.00
_cell.angle_gamma   90.00
#
_symmetry.space_group_name_H-M   'P 1'
#
loop_
_entity.id
_entity.type
_entity.pdbx_description
1 polymer ?
#
loop_
_entity_poly.entity_id
_entity_poly.type
_entity_poly.pdbx_seq_one_letter_code
_entity_poly.pdbx_strand_id
1 'polypeptide(L)'
;MIKKDYDLLLEIFEKYYDSYEEMLDRVKDVENDSVIWSDSYLEFFPYQYALNQLKKPKIYKTEPESNEGIIVNRLKDGELYYSYDNENKGWGSVFVIKEDGMKLYLRFLNNDNDEIVLEQVYCVVFKETVIEKVLFYLKDVDLDGDEELNEETFLVDTYSYNSNETIDTIIRNGFYHESKNIVPTRTFRFEYVNEEIFIYTKQLKLNQMDVEKLRWKIKKSKIK
;
A
#
# COMPACT_ATOMS: atom_id res chain seq x y z
N MET A 1 -20.23 -1.00 -7.63
CA MET A 1 -19.10 -1.74 -7.03
C MET A 1 -18.13 -0.77 -6.38
N ILE A 2 -17.55 0.18 -7.10
CA ILE A 2 -16.59 1.20 -6.59
C ILE A 2 -17.11 1.97 -5.37
N LYS A 3 -18.39 2.39 -5.37
CA LYS A 3 -18.96 3.14 -4.23
C LYS A 3 -18.90 2.36 -2.92
N LYS A 4 -19.23 1.06 -2.92
CA LYS A 4 -19.16 0.24 -1.71
C LYS A 4 -17.75 0.09 -1.17
N ASP A 5 -16.78 -0.03 -2.07
CA ASP A 5 -15.37 -0.14 -1.70
C ASP A 5 -14.86 1.19 -1.11
N TYR A 6 -15.33 2.32 -1.64
CA TYR A 6 -15.05 3.65 -1.12
C TYR A 6 -15.69 3.87 0.26
N ASP A 7 -16.99 3.57 0.39
CA ASP A 7 -17.72 3.70 1.65
C ASP A 7 -17.05 2.87 2.76
N LEU A 8 -16.59 1.64 2.45
CA LEU A 8 -15.83 0.79 3.38
C LEU A 8 -14.53 1.45 3.84
N LEU A 9 -13.76 2.03 2.91
CA LEU A 9 -12.50 2.69 3.29
C LEU A 9 -12.74 3.95 4.12
N LEU A 10 -13.79 4.72 3.86
CA LEU A 10 -14.17 5.85 4.71
C LEU A 10 -14.52 5.40 6.13
N GLU A 11 -15.31 4.34 6.28
CA GLU A 11 -15.63 3.77 7.61
C GLU A 11 -14.36 3.33 8.35
N ILE A 12 -13.43 2.68 7.66
CA ILE A 12 -12.14 2.29 8.24
C ILE A 12 -11.33 3.54 8.61
N PHE A 13 -11.25 4.52 7.72
CA PHE A 13 -10.49 5.74 7.93
C PHE A 13 -11.03 6.52 9.14
N GLU A 14 -12.34 6.74 9.22
CA GLU A 14 -12.98 7.42 10.34
C GLU A 14 -12.77 6.67 11.68
N LYS A 15 -12.91 5.33 11.64
CA LYS A 15 -12.71 4.46 12.82
C LYS A 15 -11.32 4.61 13.43
N TYR A 16 -10.29 4.78 12.59
CA TYR A 16 -8.89 4.78 13.04
C TYR A 16 -8.21 6.14 12.99
N TYR A 17 -8.90 7.21 12.61
CA TYR A 17 -8.31 8.55 12.39
C TYR A 17 -7.42 9.02 13.53
N ASP A 18 -7.93 9.01 14.76
CA ASP A 18 -7.24 9.47 15.97
C ASP A 18 -6.71 8.31 16.84
N SER A 19 -6.51 7.12 16.28
CA SER A 19 -6.22 5.91 17.08
C SER A 19 -4.73 5.60 17.23
N TYR A 20 -3.83 6.54 16.94
CA TYR A 20 -2.38 6.29 16.95
C TYR A 20 -1.88 5.68 18.27
N GLU A 21 -2.23 6.28 19.42
CA GLU A 21 -1.81 5.79 20.74
C GLU A 21 -2.35 4.40 21.05
N GLU A 22 -3.60 4.13 20.67
CA GLU A 22 -4.19 2.79 20.80
C GLU A 22 -3.42 1.76 19.95
N MET A 23 -3.02 2.14 18.73
CA MET A 23 -2.23 1.27 17.86
C MET A 23 -0.83 1.03 18.43
N LEU A 24 -0.19 2.04 19.00
CA LEU A 24 1.09 1.87 19.71
C LEU A 24 0.95 0.89 20.88
N ASP A 25 -0.10 1.04 21.67
CA ASP A 25 -0.35 0.14 22.81
C ASP A 25 -0.55 -1.31 22.36
N ARG A 26 -1.16 -1.55 21.21
CA ARG A 26 -1.34 -2.89 20.64
C ARG A 26 -0.02 -3.57 20.26
N VAL A 27 0.99 -2.80 19.87
CA VAL A 27 2.25 -3.35 19.33
C VAL A 27 3.44 -3.30 20.30
N LYS A 28 3.34 -2.53 21.40
CA LYS A 28 4.47 -2.31 22.31
C LYS A 28 4.97 -3.58 22.99
N ASP A 29 4.06 -4.48 23.36
CA ASP A 29 4.35 -5.71 24.09
C ASP A 29 4.41 -6.94 23.18
N VAL A 30 4.30 -6.74 21.87
CA VAL A 30 4.40 -7.84 20.89
C VAL A 30 5.87 -8.21 20.74
N GLU A 31 6.23 -9.45 21.14
CA GLU A 31 7.53 -10.01 20.82
C GLU A 31 7.65 -10.18 19.31
N ASN A 32 8.65 -9.57 18.72
CA ASN A 32 8.96 -9.74 17.30
C ASN A 32 10.00 -10.84 17.10
N ASP A 33 9.80 -11.66 16.05
CA ASP A 33 10.74 -12.72 15.70
C ASP A 33 11.92 -12.17 14.93
N SER A 34 11.71 -11.09 14.18
CA SER A 34 12.76 -10.46 13.38
C SER A 34 12.47 -8.97 13.13
N VAL A 35 13.55 -8.27 12.85
CA VAL A 35 13.54 -6.86 12.46
C VAL A 35 14.25 -6.72 11.11
N ILE A 36 13.66 -5.97 10.20
CA ILE A 36 14.24 -5.62 8.90
C ILE A 36 14.39 -4.12 8.83
N TRP A 37 15.61 -3.65 8.55
CA TRP A 37 15.90 -2.24 8.27
C TRP A 37 15.93 -1.98 6.78
N SER A 38 15.29 -0.91 6.33
CA SER A 38 15.21 -0.55 4.92
C SER A 38 15.18 0.96 4.73
N ASP A 39 15.47 1.44 3.50
CA ASP A 39 15.37 2.85 3.13
C ASP A 39 13.94 3.27 2.71
N SER A 40 12.98 2.37 2.80
CA SER A 40 11.57 2.60 2.51
C SER A 40 10.73 1.45 3.08
N TYR A 41 9.41 1.61 3.15
CA TYR A 41 8.50 0.57 3.63
C TYR A 41 8.58 -0.70 2.77
N LEU A 42 8.35 -1.87 3.38
CA LEU A 42 8.24 -3.14 2.66
C LEU A 42 6.94 -3.20 1.84
N GLU A 43 6.89 -4.10 0.86
CA GLU A 43 5.65 -4.34 0.11
C GLU A 43 4.52 -4.82 1.05
N PHE A 44 3.36 -4.19 0.98
CA PHE A 44 2.17 -4.60 1.73
C PHE A 44 1.38 -5.70 1.01
N PHE A 45 1.51 -5.74 -0.32
CA PHE A 45 0.89 -6.74 -1.18
C PHE A 45 1.78 -6.99 -2.42
N PRO A 46 1.61 -8.13 -3.09
CA PRO A 46 2.47 -8.51 -4.20
C PRO A 46 2.49 -7.47 -5.34
N TYR A 47 3.69 -7.15 -5.80
CA TYR A 47 3.96 -6.23 -6.92
C TYR A 47 3.63 -4.75 -6.65
N GLN A 48 3.39 -4.35 -5.41
CA GLN A 48 3.06 -2.96 -5.04
C GLN A 48 4.00 -1.95 -5.68
N TYR A 49 5.32 -2.19 -5.60
CA TYR A 49 6.30 -1.26 -6.18
C TYR A 49 6.19 -1.17 -7.70
N ALA A 50 5.98 -2.31 -8.38
CA ALA A 50 5.83 -2.33 -9.84
C ALA A 50 4.54 -1.63 -10.27
N LEU A 51 3.42 -1.88 -9.59
CA LEU A 51 2.12 -1.27 -9.87
C LEU A 51 2.14 0.25 -9.66
N ASN A 52 2.88 0.73 -8.64
CA ASN A 52 2.97 2.15 -8.29
C ASN A 52 4.22 2.83 -8.86
N GLN A 53 5.01 2.15 -9.69
CA GLN A 53 6.23 2.68 -10.30
C GLN A 53 7.30 3.12 -9.27
N LEU A 54 7.32 2.47 -8.14
CA LEU A 54 8.24 2.75 -7.05
C LEU A 54 9.50 1.88 -7.16
N LYS A 55 10.59 2.37 -6.64
CA LYS A 55 11.82 1.60 -6.48
C LYS A 55 11.68 0.66 -5.29
N LYS A 56 12.13 -0.59 -5.43
CA LYS A 56 12.21 -1.51 -4.29
C LYS A 56 13.15 -0.97 -3.22
N PRO A 57 12.80 -1.13 -1.93
CA PRO A 57 13.65 -0.68 -0.84
C PRO A 57 15.00 -1.42 -0.84
N LYS A 58 16.02 -0.71 -0.42
CA LYS A 58 17.28 -1.31 -0.04
C LYS A 58 17.11 -1.91 1.36
N ILE A 59 17.37 -3.20 1.47
CA ILE A 59 17.36 -3.91 2.75
C ILE A 59 18.77 -3.91 3.32
N TYR A 60 18.90 -3.53 4.59
CA TYR A 60 20.17 -3.56 5.32
C TYR A 60 20.32 -4.89 6.05
N LYS A 61 21.51 -5.48 6.01
CA LYS A 61 21.81 -6.77 6.65
C LYS A 61 21.90 -6.71 8.17
N THR A 62 22.27 -5.55 8.67
CA THR A 62 22.42 -5.23 10.10
C THR A 62 21.79 -3.88 10.34
N GLU A 63 21.55 -3.56 11.61
CA GLU A 63 21.10 -2.23 12.02
C GLU A 63 22.06 -1.16 11.51
N PRO A 64 21.58 -0.14 10.79
CA PRO A 64 22.42 0.96 10.32
C PRO A 64 22.92 1.83 11.49
N GLU A 65 24.11 2.44 11.31
CA GLU A 65 24.67 3.37 12.31
C GLU A 65 23.88 4.69 12.37
N SER A 66 23.33 5.14 11.24
CA SER A 66 22.46 6.33 11.16
C SER A 66 21.00 5.91 11.21
N ASN A 67 20.18 6.70 11.89
CA ASN A 67 18.73 6.54 11.92
C ASN A 67 18.04 7.25 10.75
N GLU A 68 18.72 8.21 10.12
CA GLU A 68 18.15 9.07 9.09
C GLU A 68 17.70 8.26 7.86
N GLY A 69 16.43 8.43 7.51
CA GLY A 69 15.81 7.75 6.36
C GLY A 69 15.74 6.23 6.49
N ILE A 70 15.75 5.71 7.71
CA ILE A 70 15.67 4.26 7.97
C ILE A 70 14.30 3.88 8.48
N ILE A 71 13.66 2.97 7.79
CA ILE A 71 12.42 2.34 8.22
C ILE A 71 12.74 1.04 8.96
N VAL A 72 12.23 0.93 10.18
CA VAL A 72 12.30 -0.29 11.00
C VAL A 72 11.02 -1.08 10.76
N ASN A 73 11.14 -2.29 10.27
CA ASN A 73 10.01 -3.19 10.01
C ASN A 73 10.06 -4.35 10.99
N ARG A 74 9.05 -4.48 11.84
CA ARG A 74 8.93 -5.56 12.82
C ARG A 74 8.04 -6.66 12.29
N LEU A 75 8.53 -7.89 12.35
CA LEU A 75 7.82 -9.06 11.88
C LEU A 75 7.52 -10.01 13.05
N LYS A 76 6.36 -10.66 12.97
CA LYS A 76 5.96 -11.78 13.81
C LYS A 76 5.45 -12.91 12.92
N ASP A 77 5.92 -14.14 13.17
CA ASP A 77 5.62 -15.30 12.32
C ASP A 77 5.97 -15.07 10.84
N GLY A 78 7.03 -14.26 10.59
CA GLY A 78 7.47 -13.89 9.25
C GLY A 78 6.59 -12.84 8.55
N GLU A 79 5.55 -12.33 9.21
CA GLU A 79 4.67 -11.30 8.67
C GLU A 79 4.88 -9.95 9.33
N LEU A 80 4.84 -8.89 8.50
CA LEU A 80 4.88 -7.51 8.97
C LEU A 80 3.67 -7.22 9.87
N TYR A 81 3.91 -6.63 11.04
CA TYR A 81 2.83 -6.15 11.92
C TYR A 81 2.99 -4.68 12.30
N TYR A 82 4.23 -4.12 12.23
CA TYR A 82 4.50 -2.73 12.54
C TYR A 82 5.74 -2.24 11.78
N SER A 83 5.67 -1.03 11.23
CA SER A 83 6.81 -0.32 10.67
C SER A 83 6.81 1.12 11.16
N TYR A 84 8.00 1.71 11.30
CA TYR A 84 8.13 3.12 11.70
C TYR A 84 9.43 3.72 11.18
N ASP A 85 9.43 5.04 11.02
CA ASP A 85 10.64 5.79 10.78
C ASP A 85 11.52 5.78 12.04
N ASN A 86 12.79 5.40 11.89
CA ASN A 86 13.71 5.20 13.03
C ASN A 86 14.14 6.51 13.66
N GLU A 87 14.13 7.60 12.92
CA GLU A 87 14.45 8.94 13.43
C GLU A 87 13.26 9.55 14.17
N ASN A 88 12.07 9.46 13.57
CA ASN A 88 10.85 10.01 14.14
C ASN A 88 9.63 9.13 13.85
N LYS A 89 9.17 8.39 14.85
CA LYS A 89 8.01 7.51 14.71
C LYS A 89 6.73 8.23 14.26
N GLY A 90 6.58 9.51 14.61
CA GLY A 90 5.46 10.33 14.17
C GLY A 90 5.43 10.63 12.67
N TRP A 91 6.55 10.44 11.98
CA TRP A 91 6.64 10.75 10.55
C TRP A 91 6.33 9.57 9.62
N GLY A 92 5.73 8.55 10.09
CA GLY A 92 5.30 7.45 9.26
C GLY A 92 5.30 6.12 9.98
N SER A 93 4.43 5.95 10.94
CA SER A 93 4.16 4.63 11.52
C SER A 93 3.11 3.90 10.70
N VAL A 94 3.35 2.64 10.38
CA VAL A 94 2.40 1.76 9.70
C VAL A 94 2.05 0.60 10.62
N PHE A 95 0.78 0.50 11.00
CA PHE A 95 0.25 -0.62 11.78
C PHE A 95 -0.50 -1.58 10.88
N VAL A 96 -0.33 -2.88 11.14
CA VAL A 96 -0.99 -3.93 10.38
C VAL A 96 -2.04 -4.61 11.23
N ILE A 97 -3.29 -4.60 10.77
CA ILE A 97 -4.43 -5.22 11.43
C ILE A 97 -4.98 -6.32 10.54
N LYS A 98 -5.27 -7.49 11.12
CA LYS A 98 -5.98 -8.57 10.45
C LYS A 98 -7.41 -8.60 10.97
N GLU A 99 -8.36 -8.43 10.08
CA GLU A 99 -9.79 -8.58 10.33
C GLU A 99 -10.35 -9.66 9.37
N ASP A 100 -11.60 -10.09 9.59
CA ASP A 100 -12.22 -11.17 8.81
C ASP A 100 -12.12 -10.94 7.29
N GLY A 101 -11.27 -11.73 6.64
CA GLY A 101 -11.03 -11.66 5.19
C GLY A 101 -10.28 -10.41 4.71
N MET A 102 -9.75 -9.60 5.62
CA MET A 102 -9.03 -8.37 5.28
C MET A 102 -7.71 -8.23 6.06
N LYS A 103 -6.77 -7.53 5.44
CA LYS A 103 -5.54 -7.07 6.08
C LYS A 103 -5.39 -5.57 5.83
N LEU A 104 -5.41 -4.81 6.91
CA LEU A 104 -5.32 -3.34 6.88
C LEU A 104 -3.88 -2.92 7.14
N TYR A 105 -3.41 -1.92 6.41
CA TYR A 105 -2.17 -1.21 6.67
C TYR A 105 -2.53 0.26 6.88
N LEU A 106 -2.40 0.71 8.12
CA LEU A 106 -2.78 2.04 8.57
C LEU A 106 -1.52 2.88 8.75
N ARG A 107 -1.32 3.88 7.91
CA ARG A 107 -0.19 4.79 8.00
C ARG A 107 -0.59 6.09 8.67
N PHE A 108 0.13 6.42 9.74
CA PHE A 108 -0.05 7.64 10.51
C PHE A 108 1.09 8.60 10.23
N LEU A 109 0.76 9.87 10.11
CA LEU A 109 1.71 10.97 9.99
C LEU A 109 1.39 12.08 11.00
N ASN A 110 2.44 12.85 11.33
CA ASN A 110 2.29 14.07 12.09
C ASN A 110 1.70 15.17 11.17
N ASN A 111 0.63 15.81 11.62
CA ASN A 111 0.06 16.98 10.95
C ASN A 111 0.73 18.27 11.44
N ASP A 112 0.37 19.43 10.90
CA ASP A 112 0.93 20.74 11.28
C ASP A 112 0.63 21.17 12.71
N ASN A 113 -0.37 20.57 13.34
CA ASN A 113 -0.70 20.81 14.73
C ASN A 113 0.08 19.92 15.71
N ASP A 114 1.12 19.19 15.21
CA ASP A 114 1.86 18.17 15.96
C ASP A 114 0.98 17.01 16.45
N GLU A 115 -0.17 16.77 15.80
CA GLU A 115 -1.03 15.61 16.08
C GLU A 115 -0.69 14.48 15.10
N ILE A 116 -0.61 13.26 15.59
CA ILE A 116 -0.37 12.09 14.75
C ILE A 116 -1.70 11.48 14.36
N VAL A 117 -2.07 11.62 13.08
CA VAL A 117 -3.35 11.19 12.53
C VAL A 117 -3.17 10.18 11.40
N LEU A 118 -4.23 9.43 11.11
CA LEU A 118 -4.24 8.51 9.99
C LEU A 118 -4.29 9.30 8.67
N GLU A 119 -3.27 9.08 7.83
CA GLU A 119 -3.19 9.68 6.50
C GLU A 119 -3.63 8.70 5.41
N GLN A 120 -3.23 7.42 5.56
CA GLN A 120 -3.31 6.46 4.47
C GLN A 120 -3.78 5.09 4.94
N VAL A 121 -4.67 4.48 4.17
CA VAL A 121 -5.16 3.12 4.37
C VAL A 121 -4.92 2.28 3.12
N TYR A 122 -4.27 1.13 3.27
CA TYR A 122 -4.41 0.01 2.35
C TYR A 122 -5.27 -1.07 3.00
N CYS A 123 -6.27 -1.54 2.27
CA CYS A 123 -7.10 -2.67 2.67
C CYS A 123 -6.95 -3.78 1.63
N VAL A 124 -6.28 -4.87 2.00
CA VAL A 124 -6.14 -6.07 1.17
C VAL A 124 -7.28 -7.01 1.50
N VAL A 125 -8.17 -7.22 0.56
CA VAL A 125 -9.36 -8.08 0.69
C VAL A 125 -9.04 -9.44 0.09
N PHE A 126 -9.29 -10.49 0.86
CA PHE A 126 -9.06 -11.87 0.45
C PHE A 126 -10.38 -12.58 0.15
N LYS A 127 -10.33 -13.41 -0.88
CA LYS A 127 -11.32 -14.45 -1.12
C LYS A 127 -10.63 -15.80 -0.90
N GLU A 128 -10.99 -16.48 0.20
CA GLU A 128 -10.25 -17.65 0.66
C GLU A 128 -8.77 -17.30 0.95
N THR A 129 -7.83 -17.80 0.14
CA THR A 129 -6.38 -17.58 0.31
C THR A 129 -5.79 -16.60 -0.70
N VAL A 130 -6.56 -16.13 -1.68
CA VAL A 130 -6.08 -15.24 -2.74
C VAL A 130 -6.58 -13.81 -2.54
N ILE A 131 -5.80 -12.84 -3.00
CA ILE A 131 -6.21 -11.43 -2.97
C ILE A 131 -7.32 -11.22 -4.00
N GLU A 132 -8.49 -10.79 -3.56
CA GLU A 132 -9.57 -10.38 -4.46
C GLU A 132 -9.39 -8.94 -4.91
N LYS A 133 -9.07 -8.06 -3.94
CA LYS A 133 -8.90 -6.63 -4.18
C LYS A 133 -7.84 -6.04 -3.27
N VAL A 134 -7.24 -4.95 -3.73
CA VAL A 134 -6.51 -4.01 -2.87
C VAL A 134 -7.20 -2.65 -3.01
N LEU A 135 -7.64 -2.13 -1.89
CA LEU A 135 -8.25 -0.81 -1.79
C LEU A 135 -7.22 0.14 -1.19
N PHE A 136 -7.15 1.35 -1.72
CA PHE A 136 -6.25 2.38 -1.25
C PHE A 136 -7.02 3.69 -1.04
N TYR A 137 -6.83 4.31 0.10
CA TYR A 137 -7.33 5.63 0.43
C TYR A 137 -6.21 6.46 1.04
N LEU A 138 -6.05 7.65 0.54
CA LEU A 138 -5.18 8.69 1.07
C LEU A 138 -6.04 9.93 1.24
N LYS A 139 -5.99 10.53 2.41
CA LYS A 139 -6.47 11.87 2.65
C LYS A 139 -5.25 12.73 2.97
N ASP A 140 -4.94 13.67 2.10
CA ASP A 140 -3.90 14.64 2.39
C ASP A 140 -4.38 15.47 3.60
N VAL A 141 -3.66 15.36 4.68
CA VAL A 141 -3.88 16.12 5.91
C VAL A 141 -3.06 17.38 5.74
N ASP A 142 -3.52 18.24 4.84
CA ASP A 142 -2.72 19.34 4.36
C ASP A 142 -2.29 20.27 5.47
N LEU A 143 -1.08 20.52 5.36
CA LEU A 143 -0.14 21.18 6.17
C LEU A 143 -0.29 22.73 6.10
N ASP A 144 -0.90 23.27 5.08
CA ASP A 144 -0.88 24.73 4.84
C ASP A 144 -2.20 25.47 5.16
N GLY A 145 -3.17 24.81 5.81
CA GLY A 145 -4.35 25.51 6.38
C GLY A 145 -5.35 26.09 5.37
N ASP A 146 -5.17 25.85 4.08
CA ASP A 146 -6.15 26.19 3.06
C ASP A 146 -7.26 25.12 3.03
N GLU A 147 -8.37 25.39 3.72
CA GLU A 147 -9.54 24.50 3.84
C GLU A 147 -10.13 24.03 2.49
N GLU A 148 -9.64 24.53 1.35
CA GLU A 148 -10.12 24.17 0.02
C GLU A 148 -9.47 22.92 -0.59
N LEU A 149 -8.39 22.38 -0.02
CA LEU A 149 -7.63 21.28 -0.58
C LEU A 149 -7.70 19.99 0.27
N ASN A 150 -8.89 19.52 0.61
CA ASN A 150 -9.08 18.15 1.06
C ASN A 150 -8.79 17.18 -0.10
N GLU A 151 -7.52 16.93 -0.36
CA GLU A 151 -7.09 16.05 -1.44
C GLU A 151 -7.28 14.60 -1.04
N GLU A 152 -8.24 13.95 -1.66
CA GLU A 152 -8.51 12.54 -1.47
C GLU A 152 -8.05 11.74 -2.69
N THR A 153 -7.34 10.66 -2.46
CA THR A 153 -7.03 9.66 -3.48
C THR A 153 -7.64 8.32 -3.11
N PHE A 154 -8.42 7.77 -4.01
CA PHE A 154 -9.02 6.45 -3.86
C PHE A 154 -8.69 5.57 -5.05
N LEU A 155 -8.15 4.38 -4.80
CA LEU A 155 -7.85 3.40 -5.84
C LEU A 155 -8.40 2.02 -5.45
N VAL A 156 -8.86 1.29 -6.45
CA VAL A 156 -9.26 -0.12 -6.33
C VAL A 156 -8.50 -0.93 -7.37
N ASP A 157 -7.69 -1.85 -6.91
CA ASP A 157 -7.04 -2.87 -7.73
C ASP A 157 -7.83 -4.17 -7.59
N THR A 158 -8.45 -4.64 -8.68
CA THR A 158 -9.17 -5.90 -8.72
C THR A 158 -8.31 -6.97 -9.39
N TYR A 159 -8.12 -8.09 -8.71
CA TYR A 159 -7.24 -9.18 -9.12
C TYR A 159 -8.01 -10.27 -9.84
N SER A 160 -7.44 -10.81 -10.89
CA SER A 160 -7.87 -12.06 -11.51
C SER A 160 -6.71 -13.04 -11.63
N TYR A 161 -7.03 -14.32 -11.60
CA TYR A 161 -6.06 -15.41 -11.55
C TYR A 161 -6.29 -16.37 -12.70
N ASN A 162 -5.19 -16.97 -13.17
CA ASN A 162 -5.27 -18.08 -14.10
C ASN A 162 -5.52 -19.41 -13.35
N SER A 163 -5.66 -20.50 -14.10
CA SER A 163 -5.92 -21.83 -13.53
C SER A 163 -4.84 -22.35 -12.58
N ASN A 164 -3.66 -21.75 -12.57
CA ASN A 164 -2.54 -22.12 -11.69
C ASN A 164 -2.42 -21.20 -10.47
N GLU A 165 -3.48 -20.42 -10.16
CA GLU A 165 -3.53 -19.46 -9.05
C GLU A 165 -2.46 -18.36 -9.13
N THR A 166 -1.82 -18.16 -10.27
CA THR A 166 -0.96 -17.01 -10.49
C THR A 166 -1.77 -15.83 -11.01
N ILE A 167 -1.38 -14.60 -10.66
CA ILE A 167 -2.08 -13.40 -11.08
C ILE A 167 -2.05 -13.32 -12.61
N ASP A 168 -3.21 -13.23 -13.23
CA ASP A 168 -3.38 -13.02 -14.66
C ASP A 168 -3.44 -11.54 -14.99
N THR A 169 -4.38 -10.84 -14.37
CA THR A 169 -4.53 -9.39 -14.55
C THR A 169 -4.87 -8.68 -13.24
N ILE A 170 -4.52 -7.39 -13.19
CA ILE A 170 -4.98 -6.46 -12.18
C ILE A 170 -5.61 -5.28 -12.91
N ILE A 171 -6.82 -4.90 -12.53
CA ILE A 171 -7.53 -3.75 -13.07
C ILE A 171 -7.61 -2.67 -12.00
N ARG A 172 -6.95 -1.54 -12.24
CA ARG A 172 -6.99 -0.37 -11.38
C ARG A 172 -8.01 0.64 -11.84
N ASN A 173 -8.88 1.04 -10.92
CA ASN A 173 -9.84 2.12 -11.06
C ASN A 173 -9.73 3.04 -9.84
N GLY A 174 -10.30 4.24 -9.92
CA GLY A 174 -10.34 5.15 -8.79
C GLY A 174 -10.51 6.60 -9.21
N PHE A 175 -10.16 7.51 -8.29
CA PHE A 175 -10.09 8.94 -8.56
C PHE A 175 -8.93 9.57 -7.78
N TYR A 176 -8.41 10.67 -8.33
CA TYR A 176 -7.50 11.58 -7.65
C TYR A 176 -8.21 12.90 -7.46
N HIS A 177 -8.17 13.45 -6.27
CA HIS A 177 -8.85 14.70 -5.96
C HIS A 177 -8.25 15.90 -6.70
N GLU A 178 -6.92 16.01 -6.76
CA GLU A 178 -6.21 17.11 -7.44
C GLU A 178 -6.74 17.44 -8.84
N SER A 179 -7.21 16.44 -9.53
CA SER A 179 -7.69 16.62 -10.90
C SER A 179 -9.22 16.67 -11.00
N LYS A 180 -9.98 16.41 -9.92
CA LYS A 180 -11.42 16.12 -9.94
C LYS A 180 -11.79 15.09 -11.02
N ASN A 181 -10.81 14.28 -11.42
CA ASN A 181 -10.89 13.39 -12.56
C ASN A 181 -10.92 11.93 -12.10
N ILE A 182 -11.78 11.17 -12.73
CA ILE A 182 -11.75 9.71 -12.64
C ILE A 182 -10.40 9.23 -13.19
N VAL A 183 -9.67 8.44 -12.42
CA VAL A 183 -8.45 7.79 -12.89
C VAL A 183 -8.79 6.92 -14.10
N PRO A 184 -8.16 7.11 -15.25
CA PRO A 184 -8.40 6.25 -16.38
C PRO A 184 -8.10 4.80 -16.01
N THR A 185 -9.04 3.90 -16.28
CA THR A 185 -8.86 2.47 -15.99
C THR A 185 -7.52 1.97 -16.54
N ARG A 186 -6.73 1.39 -15.68
CA ARG A 186 -5.44 0.80 -16.03
C ARG A 186 -5.47 -0.70 -15.82
N THR A 187 -5.11 -1.45 -16.85
CA THR A 187 -4.95 -2.90 -16.76
C THR A 187 -3.46 -3.25 -16.71
N PHE A 188 -3.10 -4.10 -15.76
CA PHE A 188 -1.80 -4.74 -15.68
C PHE A 188 -1.98 -6.21 -16.02
N ARG A 189 -1.32 -6.69 -17.06
CA ARG A 189 -1.31 -8.09 -17.48
C ARG A 189 0.03 -8.73 -17.13
N PHE A 190 -0.04 -9.91 -16.57
CA PHE A 190 1.12 -10.67 -16.13
C PHE A 190 1.42 -11.81 -17.09
N GLU A 191 2.67 -11.98 -17.43
CA GLU A 191 3.16 -13.06 -18.25
C GLU A 191 4.36 -13.73 -17.57
N TYR A 192 4.28 -15.05 -17.39
CA TYR A 192 5.26 -15.83 -16.66
C TYR A 192 6.08 -16.66 -17.67
N VAL A 193 7.32 -16.26 -17.91
CA VAL A 193 8.22 -16.94 -18.85
C VAL A 193 9.45 -17.41 -18.10
N ASN A 194 9.63 -18.73 -17.97
CA ASN A 194 10.72 -19.32 -17.21
C ASN A 194 10.75 -18.80 -15.74
N GLU A 195 11.86 -18.17 -15.37
CA GLU A 195 12.06 -17.57 -14.04
C GLU A 195 11.74 -16.05 -13.99
N GLU A 196 11.11 -15.53 -15.03
CA GLU A 196 10.84 -14.10 -15.15
C GLU A 196 9.33 -13.83 -15.19
N ILE A 197 8.95 -12.67 -14.69
CA ILE A 197 7.59 -12.14 -14.75
C ILE A 197 7.65 -10.83 -15.51
N PHE A 198 6.86 -10.74 -16.55
CA PHE A 198 6.70 -9.54 -17.35
C PHE A 198 5.35 -8.91 -17.01
N ILE A 199 5.36 -7.63 -16.65
CA ILE A 199 4.15 -6.87 -16.36
C ILE A 199 3.94 -5.86 -17.48
N TYR A 200 2.86 -6.01 -18.21
CA TYR A 200 2.44 -5.12 -19.26
C TYR A 200 1.35 -4.20 -18.74
N THR A 201 1.34 -2.94 -19.16
CA THR A 201 0.29 -2.00 -18.81
C THR A 201 -0.42 -1.49 -20.03
N LYS A 202 -1.74 -1.35 -19.90
CA LYS A 202 -2.62 -0.69 -20.84
C LYS A 202 -3.51 0.28 -20.07
N GLN A 203 -3.59 1.51 -20.55
CA GLN A 203 -4.43 2.54 -19.96
C GLN A 203 -5.52 2.92 -20.95
N LEU A 204 -6.76 2.99 -20.49
CA LEU A 204 -7.88 3.48 -21.30
C LEU A 204 -7.80 5.02 -21.33
N LYS A 205 -7.43 5.59 -22.46
CA LYS A 205 -7.55 7.05 -22.68
C LYS A 205 -8.87 7.37 -23.34
N LEU A 206 -9.49 8.46 -22.93
CA LEU A 206 -10.63 9.04 -23.64
C LEU A 206 -10.21 9.27 -25.11
N ASN A 207 -10.78 8.48 -26.05
CA ASN A 207 -10.59 8.54 -27.50
C ASN A 207 -9.38 7.80 -28.11
N GLN A 208 -8.56 7.08 -27.39
CA GLN A 208 -7.54 6.21 -27.99
C GLN A 208 -7.33 4.95 -27.15
N MET A 209 -7.37 3.77 -27.79
CA MET A 209 -6.84 2.57 -27.16
C MET A 209 -5.33 2.72 -27.04
N ASP A 210 -4.82 2.84 -25.80
CA ASP A 210 -3.39 2.78 -25.58
C ASP A 210 -2.84 1.41 -25.96
N VAL A 211 -1.71 1.42 -26.63
CA VAL A 211 -0.97 0.19 -26.93
C VAL A 211 -0.44 -0.37 -25.61
N GLU A 212 -0.62 -1.67 -25.42
CA GLU A 212 -0.03 -2.38 -24.30
C GLU A 212 1.50 -2.23 -24.32
N LYS A 213 2.08 -1.83 -23.18
CA LYS A 213 3.52 -1.60 -23.07
C LYS A 213 4.10 -2.46 -21.95
N LEU A 214 5.25 -3.09 -22.22
CA LEU A 214 6.04 -3.71 -21.15
C LEU A 214 6.51 -2.62 -20.17
N ARG A 215 6.20 -2.80 -18.89
CA ARG A 215 6.58 -1.86 -17.82
C ARG A 215 7.64 -2.42 -16.92
N TRP A 216 7.53 -3.70 -16.52
CA TRP A 216 8.47 -4.35 -15.62
C TRP A 216 8.82 -5.76 -16.04
N LYS A 217 10.05 -6.11 -15.71
CA LYS A 217 10.58 -7.46 -15.78
C LYS A 217 11.17 -7.80 -14.41
N ILE A 218 10.62 -8.82 -13.77
CA ILE A 218 10.99 -9.24 -12.41
C ILE A 218 11.46 -10.68 -12.45
N LYS A 219 12.59 -11.00 -11.80
CA LYS A 219 13.01 -12.40 -11.60
C LYS A 219 12.22 -13.02 -10.46
N LYS A 220 11.69 -14.23 -10.63
CA LYS A 220 10.92 -14.97 -9.60
C LYS A 220 11.71 -15.14 -8.30
N SER A 221 13.03 -15.33 -8.36
CA SER A 221 13.91 -15.44 -7.19
C SER A 221 13.99 -14.20 -6.31
N LYS A 222 13.40 -13.08 -6.75
CA LYS A 222 13.33 -11.81 -5.99
C LYS A 222 11.94 -11.54 -5.39
N ILE A 223 11.02 -12.48 -5.55
CA ILE A 223 9.69 -12.44 -4.95
C ILE A 223 9.73 -13.39 -3.76
N LYS A 224 10.20 -12.89 -2.62
CA LYS A 224 10.10 -13.56 -1.32
C LYS A 224 9.50 -12.59 -0.35
#